data_89cbd97e5c3cfae04b878d541acf1daf
#
_entry.id   89cbd97e5c3cfae04b878d541acf1daf
#
_cell.length_a   1.000
_cell.length_b   1.000
_cell.length_c   1.000
_cell.angle_alpha   90.00
_cell.angle_beta   90.00
_cell.angle_gamma   90.00
#
_symmetry.space_group_name_H-M   'P 1'
#
loop_
_entity.id
_entity.type
_entity.pdbx_description
1 polymer ?
#
loop_
_entity_poly.entity_id
_entity_poly.type
_entity_poly.pdbx_seq_one_letter_code
_entity_poly.pdbx_strand_id
1 'polypeptide(L)'
;MKQSISIIIAIALFSFVLPTRAQFFEFGYPRNQQRQAPQEPVESAKYKGGAAGLNRFLEKEFKRVPEKSNVEGNIIIACIINEKGKVSETQVLRSLGTELDNEALRVVKKLKFKPAKQGKKAVKSRINISFPIRRGKVSFSTLKTIDV
;
A
#
# COMPACT_ATOMS: atom_id res chain seq x y z
N MET A 1 -43.81 -72.75 -5.00
CA MET A 1 -44.79 -71.78 -4.51
C MET A 1 -44.17 -70.42 -4.53
N LYS A 2 -44.74 -69.73 -5.31
CA LYS A 2 -44.39 -68.51 -6.01
C LYS A 2 -44.80 -67.33 -5.17
N GLN A 3 -43.85 -66.66 -4.60
CA GLN A 3 -44.11 -65.42 -3.90
C GLN A 3 -43.11 -64.38 -4.44
N SER A 4 -43.58 -63.62 -5.37
CA SER A 4 -43.73 -62.18 -5.33
C SER A 4 -42.46 -61.41 -5.23
N ILE A 5 -41.73 -61.47 -6.33
CA ILE A 5 -40.55 -60.59 -6.60
C ILE A 5 -40.97 -59.17 -7.07
N SER A 6 -42.28 -58.92 -7.01
CA SER A 6 -42.89 -57.73 -7.67
C SER A 6 -42.93 -56.48 -6.86
N ILE A 7 -42.45 -56.48 -5.63
CA ILE A 7 -42.58 -55.30 -4.73
C ILE A 7 -41.27 -54.50 -4.62
N ILE A 8 -40.17 -55.05 -5.11
CA ILE A 8 -38.87 -54.41 -4.94
C ILE A 8 -38.57 -53.36 -6.03
N ILE A 9 -39.35 -53.37 -7.11
CA ILE A 9 -39.08 -52.45 -8.24
C ILE A 9 -39.75 -51.07 -8.06
N ALA A 10 -40.67 -50.93 -7.12
CA ALA A 10 -41.43 -49.69 -6.94
C ALA A 10 -40.71 -48.61 -6.07
N ILE A 11 -39.61 -48.95 -5.46
CA ILE A 11 -38.93 -48.01 -4.55
C ILE A 11 -37.69 -47.33 -5.20
N ALA A 12 -37.36 -47.74 -6.42
CA ALA A 12 -36.18 -47.17 -7.14
C ALA A 12 -36.46 -45.85 -7.88
N LEU A 13 -37.70 -45.35 -7.81
CA LEU A 13 -38.06 -44.03 -8.36
C LEU A 13 -38.12 -42.94 -7.28
N PHE A 14 -37.28 -43.07 -6.29
CA PHE A 14 -37.01 -41.91 -5.44
C PHE A 14 -36.23 -40.91 -6.27
N SER A 15 -37.01 -40.00 -6.81
CA SER A 15 -36.54 -38.84 -7.54
C SER A 15 -35.35 -38.19 -6.80
N PHE A 16 -34.17 -38.46 -7.29
CA PHE A 16 -33.01 -37.69 -6.94
C PHE A 16 -33.15 -36.31 -7.59
N VAL A 17 -34.00 -35.48 -6.96
CA VAL A 17 -34.06 -34.06 -7.24
C VAL A 17 -32.76 -33.52 -6.67
N LEU A 18 -31.77 -33.44 -7.55
CA LEU A 18 -30.57 -32.64 -7.29
C LEU A 18 -31.07 -31.21 -7.05
N PRO A 19 -30.82 -30.65 -5.88
CA PRO A 19 -30.92 -29.20 -5.75
C PRO A 19 -29.80 -28.63 -6.63
N THR A 20 -30.17 -28.08 -7.77
CA THR A 20 -29.35 -27.12 -8.49
C THR A 20 -29.20 -25.89 -7.59
N ARG A 21 -28.46 -26.09 -6.51
CA ARG A 21 -27.88 -24.99 -5.79
C ARG A 21 -26.80 -24.44 -6.72
N ALA A 22 -27.20 -23.43 -7.48
CA ALA A 22 -26.22 -22.50 -8.00
C ALA A 22 -25.38 -22.07 -6.79
N GLN A 23 -24.25 -22.74 -6.61
CA GLN A 23 -23.22 -22.24 -5.73
C GLN A 23 -22.69 -20.99 -6.41
N PHE A 24 -23.37 -19.89 -6.12
CA PHE A 24 -22.74 -18.61 -6.20
C PHE A 24 -21.48 -18.74 -5.37
N PHE A 25 -20.36 -18.90 -6.04
CA PHE A 25 -19.08 -18.65 -5.46
C PHE A 25 -19.08 -17.16 -5.07
N GLU A 26 -19.66 -16.86 -3.92
CA GLU A 26 -19.31 -15.64 -3.24
C GLU A 26 -17.80 -15.75 -3.01
N PHE A 27 -17.06 -15.09 -3.88
CA PHE A 27 -15.71 -14.66 -3.58
C PHE A 27 -15.87 -13.67 -2.40
N GLY A 28 -16.21 -14.25 -1.25
CA GLY A 28 -16.15 -13.53 0.00
C GLY A 28 -14.70 -13.21 0.23
N TYR A 29 -14.30 -12.02 -0.17
CA TYR A 29 -13.13 -11.41 0.45
C TYR A 29 -13.34 -11.59 1.96
N PRO A 30 -12.41 -12.23 2.66
CA PRO A 30 -12.53 -12.28 4.10
C PRO A 30 -12.57 -10.84 4.56
N ARG A 31 -13.78 -10.39 4.86
CA ARG A 31 -14.00 -9.12 5.54
C ARG A 31 -13.47 -9.35 6.94
N ASN A 32 -12.16 -9.36 7.04
CA ASN A 32 -11.46 -9.34 8.30
C ASN A 32 -11.73 -7.97 8.94
N GLN A 33 -12.97 -7.79 9.34
CA GLN A 33 -13.32 -6.76 10.30
C GLN A 33 -12.74 -7.23 11.63
N GLN A 34 -11.42 -7.20 11.73
CA GLN A 34 -10.81 -7.05 13.02
C GLN A 34 -11.41 -5.76 13.58
N ARG A 35 -12.36 -5.91 14.49
CA ARG A 35 -12.75 -4.85 15.41
C ARG A 35 -11.46 -4.43 16.09
N GLN A 36 -10.80 -3.45 15.50
CA GLN A 36 -9.63 -2.86 16.12
C GLN A 36 -10.15 -2.27 17.41
N ALA A 37 -9.67 -2.80 18.52
CA ALA A 37 -9.84 -2.16 19.82
C ALA A 37 -9.48 -0.68 19.68
N PRO A 38 -10.07 0.24 20.47
CA PRO A 38 -9.75 1.65 20.41
C PRO A 38 -8.22 1.81 20.42
N GLN A 39 -7.66 2.12 19.27
CA GLN A 39 -6.21 2.26 19.16
C GLN A 39 -5.86 3.61 19.75
N GLU A 40 -4.91 3.62 20.68
CA GLU A 40 -4.32 4.86 21.14
C GLU A 40 -3.89 5.68 19.90
N PRO A 41 -4.08 7.02 19.93
CA PRO A 41 -3.73 7.86 18.80
C PRO A 41 -2.28 7.63 18.41
N VAL A 42 -2.05 7.30 17.15
CA VAL A 42 -0.72 7.07 16.59
C VAL A 42 -0.18 8.41 16.14
N GLU A 43 0.92 8.85 16.76
CA GLU A 43 1.68 9.98 16.22
C GLU A 43 2.38 9.54 14.93
N SER A 44 2.07 10.17 13.81
CA SER A 44 2.68 9.88 12.51
C SER A 44 4.19 10.12 12.51
N ALA A 45 4.92 9.36 11.71
CA ALA A 45 6.35 9.61 11.53
C ALA A 45 6.58 11.01 10.91
N LYS A 46 7.53 11.76 11.47
CA LYS A 46 7.84 13.13 11.02
C LYS A 46 9.31 13.24 10.62
N TYR A 47 9.59 13.93 9.52
CA TYR A 47 10.97 14.25 9.17
C TYR A 47 11.60 15.13 10.25
N LYS A 48 12.86 14.84 10.63
CA LYS A 48 13.53 15.54 11.75
C LYS A 48 13.64 17.06 11.59
N GLY A 49 13.67 17.54 10.35
CA GLY A 49 13.70 18.96 10.01
C GLY A 49 12.34 19.56 9.68
N GLY A 50 11.23 18.83 9.89
CA GLY A 50 9.90 19.23 9.44
C GLY A 50 9.78 19.26 7.91
N ALA A 51 8.67 19.78 7.39
CA ALA A 51 8.43 19.84 5.95
C ALA A 51 9.46 20.72 5.21
N ALA A 52 9.83 21.87 5.76
CA ALA A 52 10.81 22.74 5.16
C ALA A 52 12.22 22.11 5.10
N GLY A 53 12.61 21.37 6.14
CA GLY A 53 13.86 20.63 6.17
C GLY A 53 13.88 19.48 5.16
N LEU A 54 12.76 18.78 5.02
CA LEU A 54 12.59 17.75 4.00
C LEU A 54 12.78 18.33 2.60
N ASN A 55 12.09 19.43 2.30
CA ASN A 55 12.17 20.08 1.00
C ASN A 55 13.62 20.47 0.64
N ARG A 56 14.33 21.14 1.56
CA ARG A 56 15.74 21.51 1.36
C ARG A 56 16.64 20.29 1.15
N PHE A 57 16.39 19.21 1.89
CA PHE A 57 17.15 17.98 1.73
C PHE A 57 16.91 17.37 0.34
N LEU A 58 15.65 17.29 -0.08
CA LEU A 58 15.30 16.74 -1.38
C LEU A 58 15.88 17.59 -2.52
N GLU A 59 15.81 18.93 -2.44
CA GLU A 59 16.43 19.84 -3.41
C GLU A 59 17.94 19.62 -3.54
N LYS A 60 18.61 19.48 -2.41
CA LYS A 60 20.05 19.29 -2.39
C LYS A 60 20.47 17.94 -2.92
N GLU A 61 19.73 16.88 -2.57
CA GLU A 61 20.11 15.49 -2.84
C GLU A 61 19.62 14.98 -4.19
N PHE A 62 18.52 15.54 -4.73
CA PHE A 62 17.97 15.10 -6.00
C PHE A 62 18.79 15.68 -7.16
N LYS A 63 19.47 14.80 -7.88
CA LYS A 63 20.23 15.18 -9.06
C LYS A 63 19.28 15.43 -10.23
N ARG A 64 19.56 16.51 -10.98
CA ARG A 64 18.82 16.76 -12.22
C ARG A 64 19.06 15.63 -13.22
N VAL A 65 18.00 15.22 -13.91
CA VAL A 65 18.06 14.26 -15.02
C VAL A 65 17.83 15.04 -16.32
N PRO A 66 18.89 15.48 -17.02
CA PRO A 66 18.79 16.37 -18.19
C PRO A 66 17.97 15.77 -19.33
N GLU A 67 18.09 14.45 -19.53
CA GLU A 67 17.39 13.69 -20.57
C GLU A 67 15.87 13.69 -20.37
N LYS A 68 15.42 14.04 -19.18
CA LYS A 68 14.00 14.12 -18.80
C LYS A 68 13.50 15.56 -18.65
N SER A 69 14.13 16.52 -19.35
CA SER A 69 13.77 17.94 -19.25
C SER A 69 12.32 18.27 -19.71
N ASN A 70 11.71 17.40 -20.52
CA ASN A 70 10.32 17.54 -20.99
C ASN A 70 9.30 16.77 -20.14
N VAL A 71 9.75 16.07 -19.08
CA VAL A 71 8.87 15.29 -18.21
C VAL A 71 8.34 16.16 -17.08
N GLU A 72 7.01 16.19 -16.95
CA GLU A 72 6.31 16.85 -15.86
C GLU A 72 5.32 15.89 -15.19
N GLY A 73 5.19 15.97 -13.88
CA GLY A 73 4.28 15.15 -13.11
C GLY A 73 4.74 14.90 -11.69
N ASN A 74 4.16 13.89 -11.06
CA ASN A 74 4.51 13.52 -9.68
C ASN A 74 4.95 12.05 -9.62
N ILE A 75 6.12 11.81 -9.06
CA ILE A 75 6.51 10.46 -8.61
C ILE A 75 5.96 10.29 -7.20
N ILE A 76 5.33 9.17 -6.91
CA ILE A 76 4.84 8.83 -5.57
C ILE A 76 5.53 7.56 -5.11
N ILE A 77 6.20 7.64 -3.96
CA ILE A 77 6.91 6.53 -3.34
C ILE A 77 6.30 6.27 -1.97
N ALA A 78 5.80 5.05 -1.77
CA ALA A 78 5.43 4.56 -0.45
C ALA A 78 6.70 4.09 0.27
N CYS A 79 6.80 4.42 1.55
CA CYS A 79 7.92 4.07 2.40
C CYS A 79 7.43 3.47 3.72
N ILE A 80 8.10 2.44 4.20
CA ILE A 80 7.94 1.96 5.57
C ILE A 80 9.06 2.55 6.41
N ILE A 81 8.68 3.25 7.46
CA ILE A 81 9.59 3.79 8.47
C ILE A 81 9.62 2.82 9.65
N ASN A 82 10.80 2.35 10.00
CA ASN A 82 10.97 1.45 11.14
C ASN A 82 11.00 2.23 12.49
N GLU A 83 11.02 1.50 13.59
CA GLU A 83 11.01 2.04 14.96
C GLU A 83 12.25 2.92 15.27
N LYS A 84 13.32 2.80 14.46
CA LYS A 84 14.54 3.61 14.55
C LYS A 84 14.48 4.89 13.68
N GLY A 85 13.34 5.10 12.98
CA GLY A 85 13.15 6.24 12.09
C GLY A 85 13.90 6.15 10.76
N LYS A 86 14.32 4.96 10.35
CA LYS A 86 14.97 4.73 9.04
C LYS A 86 13.95 4.17 8.06
N VAL A 87 14.10 4.50 6.80
CA VAL A 87 13.35 3.87 5.70
C VAL A 87 13.83 2.43 5.55
N SER A 88 12.93 1.47 5.72
CA SER A 88 13.22 0.03 5.60
C SER A 88 12.80 -0.55 4.25
N GLU A 89 11.67 -0.10 3.74
CA GLU A 89 11.10 -0.58 2.47
C GLU A 89 10.61 0.59 1.64
N THR A 90 10.68 0.46 0.32
CA THR A 90 10.23 1.49 -0.62
C THR A 90 9.52 0.84 -1.80
N GLN A 91 8.42 1.45 -2.25
CA GLN A 91 7.66 1.03 -3.41
C GLN A 91 7.26 2.25 -4.24
N VAL A 92 7.53 2.24 -5.54
CA VAL A 92 7.04 3.27 -6.45
C VAL A 92 5.56 3.02 -6.72
N LEU A 93 4.69 3.95 -6.31
CA LEU A 93 3.26 3.89 -6.58
C LEU A 93 2.91 4.61 -7.87
N ARG A 94 3.64 5.66 -8.20
CA ARG A 94 3.49 6.41 -9.45
C ARG A 94 4.85 6.73 -10.02
N SER A 95 5.07 6.29 -11.24
CA SER A 95 6.32 6.43 -12.00
C SER A 95 6.24 7.56 -13.02
N LEU A 96 7.37 8.20 -13.29
CA LEU A 96 7.57 9.12 -14.43
C LEU A 96 8.74 8.66 -15.31
N GLY A 97 9.22 7.44 -15.14
CA GLY A 97 10.30 6.85 -15.89
C GLY A 97 11.47 6.41 -15.01
N THR A 98 12.14 5.37 -15.46
CA THR A 98 13.10 4.61 -14.66
C THR A 98 14.20 5.46 -14.04
N GLU A 99 14.77 6.43 -14.79
CA GLU A 99 15.90 7.24 -14.30
C GLU A 99 15.44 8.19 -13.18
N LEU A 100 14.28 8.84 -13.36
CA LEU A 100 13.70 9.73 -12.36
C LEU A 100 13.28 8.96 -11.10
N ASP A 101 12.69 7.78 -11.28
CA ASP A 101 12.26 6.92 -10.19
C ASP A 101 13.45 6.40 -9.38
N ASN A 102 14.53 5.97 -10.06
CA ASN A 102 15.74 5.51 -9.41
C ASN A 102 16.39 6.62 -8.58
N GLU A 103 16.43 7.84 -9.12
CA GLU A 103 16.96 8.98 -8.39
C GLU A 103 16.08 9.31 -7.16
N ALA A 104 14.77 9.30 -7.30
CA ALA A 104 13.86 9.50 -6.18
C ALA A 104 14.02 8.41 -5.10
N LEU A 105 14.12 7.14 -5.49
CA LEU A 105 14.38 6.01 -4.58
C LEU A 105 15.72 6.16 -3.85
N ARG A 106 16.77 6.60 -4.56
CA ARG A 106 18.10 6.86 -3.97
C ARG A 106 18.02 7.92 -2.87
N VAL A 107 17.29 8.99 -3.13
CA VAL A 107 17.11 10.09 -2.18
C VAL A 107 16.28 9.66 -0.98
N VAL A 108 15.16 8.95 -1.21
CA VAL A 108 14.28 8.46 -0.15
C VAL A 108 15.03 7.57 0.85
N LYS A 109 15.88 6.67 0.37
CA LYS A 109 16.66 5.77 1.25
C LYS A 109 17.61 6.50 2.21
N LYS A 110 17.98 7.75 1.93
CA LYS A 110 18.83 8.58 2.80
C LYS A 110 18.03 9.35 3.86
N LEU A 111 16.71 9.37 3.76
CA LEU A 111 15.86 10.11 4.70
C LEU A 111 15.90 9.49 6.11
N LYS A 112 15.82 10.36 7.11
CA LYS A 112 15.74 9.98 8.52
C LYS A 112 14.56 10.68 9.17
N PHE A 113 13.71 9.90 9.80
CA PHE A 113 12.49 10.36 10.43
C PHE A 113 12.54 10.21 11.95
N LYS A 114 11.69 10.93 12.65
CA LYS A 114 11.23 10.53 13.97
C LYS A 114 10.21 9.43 13.75
N PRO A 115 10.36 8.24 14.37
CA PRO A 115 9.41 7.14 14.14
C PRO A 115 8.01 7.53 14.62
N ALA A 116 7.00 6.89 14.07
CA ALA A 116 5.65 6.94 14.60
C ALA A 116 5.63 6.36 16.01
N LYS A 117 4.71 6.85 16.84
CA LYS A 117 4.53 6.37 18.21
C LYS A 117 3.08 6.01 18.46
N GLN A 118 2.87 4.92 19.16
CA GLN A 118 1.60 4.52 19.74
C GLN A 118 1.77 4.56 21.26
N GLY A 119 1.23 5.59 21.91
CA GLY A 119 1.57 5.91 23.29
C GLY A 119 3.08 6.19 23.43
N LYS A 120 3.77 5.44 24.29
CA LYS A 120 5.23 5.56 24.52
C LYS A 120 6.07 4.69 23.58
N LYS A 121 5.47 3.80 22.81
CA LYS A 121 6.17 2.80 21.99
C LYS A 121 6.37 3.30 20.57
N ALA A 122 7.60 3.25 20.05
CA ALA A 122 7.88 3.47 18.65
C ALA A 122 7.32 2.30 17.81
N VAL A 123 6.64 2.61 16.71
CA VAL A 123 6.02 1.62 15.82
C VAL A 123 6.40 1.87 14.37
N LYS A 124 6.33 0.82 13.57
CA LYS A 124 6.47 0.94 12.11
C LYS A 124 5.31 1.73 11.55
N SER A 125 5.58 2.56 10.55
CA SER A 125 4.53 3.32 9.88
C SER A 125 4.80 3.42 8.38
N ARG A 126 3.73 3.53 7.62
CA ARG A 126 3.78 3.78 6.18
C ARG A 126 3.55 5.27 5.94
N ILE A 127 4.39 5.85 5.10
CA ILE A 127 4.21 7.21 4.59
C ILE A 127 4.34 7.22 3.06
N ASN A 128 3.70 8.17 2.41
CA ASN A 128 3.86 8.39 0.98
C ASN A 128 4.59 9.71 0.77
N ILE A 129 5.63 9.69 -0.07
CA ILE A 129 6.41 10.87 -0.43
C ILE A 129 6.14 11.18 -1.89
N SER A 130 5.68 12.40 -2.17
CA SER A 130 5.44 12.89 -3.52
C SER A 130 6.58 13.78 -3.97
N PHE A 131 7.11 13.50 -5.16
CA PHE A 131 8.13 14.29 -5.84
C PHE A 131 7.52 14.97 -7.07
N PRO A 132 7.12 16.23 -6.97
CA PRO A 132 6.66 16.97 -8.12
C PRO A 132 7.86 17.26 -9.03
N ILE A 133 7.82 16.72 -10.23
CA ILE A 133 8.87 16.88 -11.24
C ILE A 133 8.45 17.94 -12.26
N ARG A 134 9.34 18.88 -12.53
CA ARG A 134 9.24 19.84 -13.61
C ARG A 134 10.60 20.02 -14.28
N ARG A 135 10.63 19.87 -15.59
CA ARG A 135 11.88 20.05 -16.39
C ARG A 135 13.05 19.17 -15.88
N GLY A 136 12.76 17.92 -15.52
CA GLY A 136 13.75 16.97 -15.00
C GLY A 136 14.33 17.32 -13.63
N LYS A 137 13.69 18.23 -12.90
CA LYS A 137 14.03 18.61 -11.51
C LYS A 137 12.86 18.39 -10.59
N VAL A 138 13.11 18.17 -9.32
CA VAL A 138 12.07 18.26 -8.31
C VAL A 138 11.73 19.73 -8.06
N SER A 139 10.44 20.06 -8.11
CA SER A 139 9.94 21.41 -7.85
C SER A 139 9.21 21.45 -6.52
N PHE A 140 9.84 22.03 -5.51
CA PHE A 140 9.38 21.96 -4.11
C PHE A 140 8.36 23.02 -3.70
N SER A 141 7.78 23.75 -4.65
CA SER A 141 6.78 24.74 -4.32
C SER A 141 5.49 24.18 -3.71
N THR A 142 5.31 22.84 -3.72
CA THR A 142 4.08 22.20 -3.23
C THR A 142 4.30 20.74 -2.83
N LEU A 143 5.09 20.48 -1.78
CA LEU A 143 5.10 19.15 -1.16
C LEU A 143 3.94 19.07 -0.16
N LYS A 144 2.84 18.45 -0.56
CA LYS A 144 1.86 17.89 0.40
C LYS A 144 2.33 16.51 0.79
N THR A 145 2.74 16.34 2.05
CA THR A 145 2.81 15.03 2.69
C THR A 145 1.35 14.59 2.84
N ILE A 146 0.96 13.57 2.10
CA ILE A 146 -0.37 12.96 2.27
C ILE A 146 -0.17 11.87 3.30
N ASP A 147 -0.55 12.16 4.54
CA ASP A 147 -0.69 11.15 5.58
C ASP A 147 -1.92 10.29 5.22
N VAL A 148 -1.73 8.98 5.12
CA VAL A 148 -2.79 7.98 4.94
C VAL A 148 -2.92 7.17 6.21
#